data_8001adfd3cff18cee5ac081c8d6136ab
#
_entry.id   8001adfd3cff18cee5ac081c8d6136ab
#
_cell.length_a   1.000
_cell.length_b   1.000
_cell.length_c   1.000
_cell.angle_alpha   90.00
_cell.angle_beta   90.00
_cell.angle_gamma   90.00
#
_symmetry.space_group_name_H-M   'P 1'
#
loop_
_entity.id
_entity.type
_entity.pdbx_description
1 polymer ?
#
loop_
_entity_poly.entity_id
_entity_poly.type
_entity_poly.pdbx_seq_one_letter_code
_entity_poly.pdbx_strand_id
1 'polypeptide(L)'
;CTSVCPVKIPSADVALQLRAFLDEEGAGGHPLKSKVLNWLVRDPAHRIPQAVKAAALGQRMQNRIIGVVPQAIKKRLYNPLFSGKGPEPGYRNLYEALHLERGNIFVPRSGDGAPVQENTALKEAVLYFPGCGGSLLSRTIGLSALGLLLRTGVAVILPEAHLCCGYPLLSSGADAQFASNMARNKKALQATIAGATKRGFRVTHIVTACGSCREGIERLEPSTLLGEGGGQLVHLDVMQ
;
A
#
# COMPACT_ATOMS: atom_id res chain seq x y z
N CYS A 1 3.41 -19.98 -0.34
CA CYS A 1 3.14 -21.39 -0.01
C CYS A 1 3.29 -22.28 -1.24
N THR A 2 2.67 -21.96 -2.37
CA THR A 2 2.72 -22.79 -3.60
C THR A 2 4.14 -23.03 -4.12
N SER A 3 5.01 -22.03 -4.07
CA SER A 3 6.40 -22.12 -4.54
C SER A 3 7.29 -23.03 -3.68
N VAL A 4 6.95 -23.18 -2.39
CA VAL A 4 7.73 -23.97 -1.42
C VAL A 4 7.11 -25.37 -1.24
N CYS A 5 5.88 -25.57 -1.69
CA CYS A 5 5.18 -26.85 -1.57
C CYS A 5 5.74 -27.88 -2.56
N PRO A 6 6.21 -29.06 -2.12
CA PRO A 6 6.78 -30.07 -3.03
C PRO A 6 5.78 -30.55 -4.10
N VAL A 7 4.51 -30.58 -3.76
CA VAL A 7 3.40 -30.99 -4.65
C VAL A 7 2.70 -29.79 -5.31
N LYS A 8 3.23 -28.58 -5.13
CA LYS A 8 2.74 -27.32 -5.72
C LYS A 8 1.22 -27.08 -5.55
N ILE A 9 0.65 -27.53 -4.43
CA ILE A 9 -0.77 -27.30 -4.13
C ILE A 9 -1.01 -25.80 -3.92
N PRO A 10 -1.92 -25.16 -4.66
CA PRO A 10 -2.23 -23.74 -4.54
C PRO A 10 -3.19 -23.47 -3.37
N SER A 11 -2.81 -23.90 -2.16
CA SER A 11 -3.67 -23.82 -0.96
C SER A 11 -4.15 -22.41 -0.64
N ALA A 12 -3.35 -21.39 -0.95
CA ALA A 12 -3.74 -20.00 -0.78
C ALA A 12 -4.88 -19.62 -1.75
N ASP A 13 -4.79 -20.04 -3.02
CA ASP A 13 -5.82 -19.74 -4.02
C ASP A 13 -7.13 -20.49 -3.72
N VAL A 14 -7.04 -21.76 -3.28
CA VAL A 14 -8.21 -22.52 -2.83
C VAL A 14 -8.90 -21.81 -1.66
N ALA A 15 -8.16 -21.30 -0.68
CA ALA A 15 -8.74 -20.57 0.44
C ALA A 15 -9.40 -19.25 0.01
N LEU A 16 -8.83 -18.55 -0.98
CA LEU A 16 -9.42 -17.32 -1.54
C LEU A 16 -10.71 -17.65 -2.31
N GLN A 17 -10.70 -18.66 -3.16
CA GLN A 17 -11.88 -19.11 -3.91
C GLN A 17 -13.02 -19.56 -3.00
N LEU A 18 -12.70 -20.31 -1.94
CA LEU A 18 -13.70 -20.72 -0.94
C LEU A 18 -14.33 -19.52 -0.24
N ARG A 19 -13.55 -18.50 0.09
CA ARG A 19 -14.08 -17.27 0.72
C ARG A 19 -14.96 -16.48 -0.25
N ALA A 20 -14.57 -16.37 -1.51
CA ALA A 20 -15.38 -15.72 -2.53
C ALA A 20 -16.73 -16.45 -2.70
N PHE A 21 -16.70 -17.77 -2.81
CA PHE A 21 -17.90 -18.60 -2.87
C PHE A 21 -18.82 -18.43 -1.65
N LEU A 22 -18.26 -18.43 -0.44
CA LEU A 22 -19.04 -18.22 0.78
C LEU A 22 -19.64 -16.81 0.87
N ASP A 23 -18.96 -15.78 0.32
CA ASP A 23 -19.49 -14.42 0.26
C ASP A 23 -20.64 -14.31 -0.75
N GLU A 24 -20.54 -14.96 -1.91
CA GLU A 24 -21.59 -15.06 -2.93
C GLU A 24 -22.85 -15.77 -2.40
N GLU A 25 -22.67 -16.87 -1.67
CA GLU A 25 -23.77 -17.62 -1.02
C GLU A 25 -24.35 -16.89 0.22
N GLY A 26 -23.83 -15.72 0.56
CA GLY A 26 -24.29 -14.95 1.72
C GLY A 26 -23.91 -15.55 3.07
N ALA A 27 -23.12 -16.62 3.09
CA ALA A 27 -22.64 -17.29 4.31
C ALA A 27 -21.35 -16.68 4.87
N GLY A 28 -20.67 -15.84 4.10
CA GLY A 28 -19.30 -15.36 4.40
C GLY A 28 -19.20 -14.05 5.18
N GLY A 29 -20.26 -13.28 5.40
CA GLY A 29 -20.07 -11.93 5.85
C GLY A 29 -21.06 -11.37 6.85
N HIS A 30 -20.53 -10.68 7.86
CA HIS A 30 -21.36 -9.78 8.67
C HIS A 30 -21.76 -8.56 7.83
N PRO A 31 -23.06 -8.19 7.74
CA PRO A 31 -23.54 -7.11 6.87
C PRO A 31 -22.88 -5.75 7.13
N LEU A 32 -22.41 -5.53 8.36
CA LEU A 32 -21.64 -4.34 8.71
C LEU A 32 -20.26 -4.33 8.03
N LYS A 33 -19.58 -5.48 7.91
CA LYS A 33 -18.28 -5.61 7.23
C LYS A 33 -18.39 -5.17 5.77
N SER A 34 -19.37 -5.70 5.04
CA SER A 34 -19.61 -5.34 3.63
C SER A 34 -19.92 -3.85 3.46
N LYS A 35 -20.74 -3.26 4.34
CA LYS A 35 -21.03 -1.82 4.32
C LYS A 35 -19.77 -0.97 4.55
N VAL A 36 -18.93 -1.35 5.51
CA VAL A 36 -17.67 -0.64 5.81
C VAL A 36 -16.69 -0.78 4.65
N LEU A 37 -16.51 -1.99 4.11
CA LEU A 37 -15.64 -2.20 2.94
C LEU A 37 -16.12 -1.41 1.73
N ASN A 38 -17.41 -1.46 1.41
CA ASN A 38 -17.99 -0.67 0.32
C ASN A 38 -17.82 0.84 0.52
N TRP A 39 -17.91 1.31 1.76
CA TRP A 39 -17.67 2.72 2.07
C TRP A 39 -16.20 3.08 1.85
N LEU A 40 -15.25 2.28 2.34
CA LEU A 40 -13.80 2.51 2.17
C LEU A 40 -13.40 2.51 0.69
N VAL A 41 -13.90 1.57 -0.10
CA VAL A 41 -13.52 1.38 -1.51
C VAL A 41 -14.08 2.46 -2.43
N ARG A 42 -15.14 3.16 -2.04
CA ARG A 42 -15.69 4.27 -2.85
C ARG A 42 -14.70 5.42 -3.04
N ASP A 43 -13.86 5.69 -2.04
CA ASP A 43 -12.83 6.73 -2.07
C ASP A 43 -11.64 6.31 -1.18
N PRO A 44 -10.81 5.37 -1.63
CA PRO A 44 -9.72 4.85 -0.82
C PRO A 44 -8.65 5.90 -0.51
N ALA A 45 -8.47 6.88 -1.40
CA ALA A 45 -7.48 7.93 -1.24
C ALA A 45 -7.72 8.80 0.02
N HIS A 46 -8.97 9.09 0.35
CA HIS A 46 -9.34 9.92 1.51
C HIS A 46 -9.86 9.09 2.68
N ARG A 47 -10.72 8.09 2.43
CA ARG A 47 -11.41 7.37 3.50
C ARG A 47 -10.52 6.41 4.27
N ILE A 48 -9.57 5.73 3.60
CA ILE A 48 -8.63 4.84 4.29
C ILE A 48 -7.71 5.64 5.23
N PRO A 49 -7.06 6.74 4.81
CA PRO A 49 -6.30 7.59 5.72
C PRO A 49 -7.12 8.14 6.89
N GLN A 50 -8.38 8.55 6.66
CA GLN A 50 -9.27 9.01 7.72
C GLN A 50 -9.62 7.90 8.71
N ALA A 51 -9.93 6.69 8.22
CA ALA A 51 -10.21 5.53 9.07
C ALA A 51 -8.99 5.15 9.92
N VAL A 52 -7.78 5.20 9.35
CA VAL A 52 -6.54 4.94 10.09
C VAL A 52 -6.29 6.02 11.15
N LYS A 53 -6.54 7.30 10.85
CA LYS A 53 -6.45 8.38 11.85
C LYS A 53 -7.44 8.20 12.99
N ALA A 54 -8.68 7.83 12.68
CA ALA A 54 -9.70 7.55 13.71
C ALA A 54 -9.32 6.35 14.57
N ALA A 55 -8.83 5.26 13.95
CA ALA A 55 -8.34 4.09 14.67
C ALA A 55 -7.12 4.43 15.56
N ALA A 56 -6.20 5.26 15.07
CA ALA A 56 -5.05 5.72 15.84
C ALA A 56 -5.46 6.55 17.07
N LEU A 57 -6.47 7.40 16.93
CA LEU A 57 -7.03 8.15 18.06
C LEU A 57 -7.66 7.22 19.09
N GLY A 58 -8.47 6.26 18.62
CA GLY A 58 -9.07 5.23 19.50
C GLY A 58 -8.00 4.41 20.24
N GLN A 59 -6.92 4.01 19.54
CA GLN A 59 -5.79 3.30 20.15
C GLN A 59 -5.09 4.12 21.24
N ARG A 60 -4.90 5.42 21.02
CA ARG A 60 -4.31 6.32 22.04
C ARG A 60 -5.20 6.45 23.25
N MET A 61 -6.50 6.63 23.05
CA MET A 61 -7.46 6.65 24.15
C MET A 61 -7.45 5.33 24.93
N GLN A 62 -7.48 4.20 24.22
CA GLN A 62 -7.36 2.87 24.82
C GLN A 62 -6.05 2.72 25.61
N ASN A 63 -4.91 3.12 25.05
CA ASN A 63 -3.61 3.04 25.74
C ASN A 63 -3.57 3.87 27.02
N ARG A 64 -4.25 5.03 27.05
CA ARG A 64 -4.39 5.85 28.27
C ARG A 64 -5.24 5.14 29.33
N ILE A 65 -6.39 4.61 28.94
CA ILE A 65 -7.31 3.88 29.84
C ILE A 65 -6.61 2.65 30.40
N ILE A 66 -5.97 1.85 29.56
CA ILE A 66 -5.22 0.64 29.98
C ILE A 66 -4.09 1.02 30.95
N GLY A 67 -3.48 2.21 30.78
CA GLY A 67 -2.44 2.69 31.71
C GLY A 67 -2.92 2.87 33.14
N VAL A 68 -4.19 3.20 33.34
CA VAL A 68 -4.80 3.49 34.65
C VAL A 68 -5.50 2.26 35.27
N VAL A 69 -5.91 1.28 34.45
CA VAL A 69 -6.64 0.09 34.94
C VAL A 69 -5.72 -0.85 35.74
N PRO A 70 -6.09 -1.26 36.96
CA PRO A 70 -5.32 -2.20 37.78
C PRO A 70 -5.10 -3.55 37.10
N GLN A 71 -3.95 -4.16 37.35
CA GLN A 71 -3.59 -5.47 36.76
C GLN A 71 -4.59 -6.61 37.06
N ALA A 72 -5.22 -6.59 38.23
CA ALA A 72 -6.22 -7.58 38.62
C ALA A 72 -7.44 -7.56 37.68
N ILE A 73 -7.88 -6.37 37.27
CA ILE A 73 -9.01 -6.20 36.31
C ILE A 73 -8.59 -6.61 34.90
N LYS A 74 -7.36 -6.28 34.49
CA LYS A 74 -6.82 -6.68 33.16
C LYS A 74 -6.79 -8.20 33.01
N LYS A 75 -6.36 -8.93 34.02
CA LYS A 75 -6.34 -10.40 34.02
C LYS A 75 -7.73 -11.03 33.92
N ARG A 76 -8.75 -10.38 34.48
CA ARG A 76 -10.14 -10.87 34.46
C ARG A 76 -10.85 -10.64 33.13
N LEU A 77 -10.45 -9.63 32.40
CA LEU A 77 -11.03 -9.26 31.09
C LEU A 77 -10.46 -10.07 29.91
N TYR A 78 -9.62 -11.05 30.11
CA TYR A 78 -8.94 -11.97 29.17
C TYR A 78 -9.18 -11.66 27.65
N ASN A 79 -9.03 -10.42 27.26
CA ASN A 79 -9.19 -9.98 25.87
C ASN A 79 -7.83 -9.41 25.39
N PRO A 80 -7.26 -9.95 24.30
CA PRO A 80 -5.98 -9.48 23.74
C PRO A 80 -5.94 -7.96 23.51
N LEU A 81 -7.08 -7.34 23.24
CA LEU A 81 -7.21 -5.89 23.04
C LEU A 81 -6.95 -5.09 24.33
N PHE A 82 -7.11 -5.70 25.51
CA PHE A 82 -6.91 -5.05 26.82
C PHE A 82 -5.68 -5.55 27.57
N SER A 83 -4.95 -6.52 27.02
CA SER A 83 -3.80 -7.12 27.69
C SER A 83 -2.55 -6.23 27.76
N GLY A 84 -2.43 -5.25 26.85
CA GLY A 84 -1.28 -4.35 26.81
C GLY A 84 -1.50 -3.11 25.94
N LYS A 85 -0.54 -2.19 26.00
CA LYS A 85 -0.53 -1.02 25.09
C LYS A 85 -0.26 -1.49 23.67
N GLY A 86 -1.16 -1.17 22.76
CA GLY A 86 -0.96 -1.41 21.33
C GLY A 86 0.00 -0.40 20.70
N PRO A 87 0.56 -0.72 19.53
CA PRO A 87 1.41 0.19 18.77
C PRO A 87 0.61 1.44 18.39
N GLU A 88 1.25 2.61 18.51
CA GLU A 88 0.65 3.87 18.12
C GLU A 88 1.07 4.22 16.68
N PRO A 89 0.13 4.27 15.73
CA PRO A 89 0.42 4.77 14.39
C PRO A 89 0.94 6.20 14.44
N GLY A 90 1.88 6.54 13.56
CA GLY A 90 2.44 7.88 13.46
C GLY A 90 1.34 8.94 13.21
N TYR A 91 1.52 10.13 13.76
CA TYR A 91 0.54 11.23 13.65
C TYR A 91 0.36 11.73 12.21
N ARG A 92 1.45 11.73 11.41
CA ARG A 92 1.45 12.10 10.00
C ARG A 92 1.72 10.87 9.14
N ASN A 93 0.96 10.71 8.08
CA ASN A 93 1.21 9.68 7.08
C ASN A 93 2.41 10.06 6.17
N LEU A 94 2.84 9.15 5.30
CA LEU A 94 3.96 9.35 4.39
C LEU A 94 3.73 10.55 3.46
N TYR A 95 2.53 10.67 2.90
CA TYR A 95 2.17 11.72 1.94
C TYR A 95 2.22 13.11 2.57
N GLU A 96 1.72 13.24 3.81
CA GLU A 96 1.79 14.47 4.59
C GLU A 96 3.23 14.80 5.01
N ALA A 97 4.05 13.79 5.29
CA ALA A 97 5.45 13.99 5.68
C ALA A 97 6.34 14.42 4.51
N LEU A 98 6.03 13.94 3.31
CA LEU A 98 6.76 14.26 2.07
C LEU A 98 6.23 15.51 1.35
N HIS A 99 5.12 16.09 1.82
CA HIS A 99 4.50 17.23 1.16
C HIS A 99 4.23 16.99 -0.32
N LEU A 100 3.61 15.85 -0.65
CA LEU A 100 3.37 15.43 -2.05
C LEU A 100 2.51 16.41 -2.85
N GLU A 101 1.78 17.29 -2.18
CA GLU A 101 1.08 18.42 -2.80
C GLU A 101 2.02 19.38 -3.54
N ARG A 102 3.32 19.40 -3.20
CA ARG A 102 4.36 20.22 -3.85
C ARG A 102 5.08 19.50 -4.98
N GLY A 103 4.96 18.18 -5.05
CA GLY A 103 5.57 17.35 -6.08
C GLY A 103 5.77 15.92 -5.60
N ASN A 104 5.62 14.99 -6.53
CA ASN A 104 5.65 13.55 -6.28
C ASN A 104 6.86 12.84 -6.91
N ILE A 105 7.82 13.61 -7.45
CA ILE A 105 9.06 13.10 -8.06
C ILE A 105 10.24 13.50 -7.18
N PHE A 106 10.98 12.51 -6.74
CA PHE A 106 12.18 12.66 -5.92
C PHE A 106 13.40 12.30 -6.75
N VAL A 107 14.34 13.21 -6.86
CA VAL A 107 15.58 13.03 -7.62
C VAL A 107 16.72 12.81 -6.65
N PRO A 108 17.61 11.82 -6.89
CA PRO A 108 18.80 11.63 -6.06
C PRO A 108 19.69 12.87 -6.11
N ARG A 109 20.31 13.19 -4.98
CA ARG A 109 21.29 14.28 -4.85
C ARG A 109 22.65 13.71 -4.51
N SER A 110 23.68 14.31 -5.07
CA SER A 110 25.06 14.04 -4.71
C SER A 110 25.36 14.47 -3.26
N GLY A 111 26.45 14.03 -2.70
CA GLY A 111 26.81 14.30 -1.30
C GLY A 111 26.96 15.79 -0.94
N ASP A 112 27.19 16.64 -1.92
CA ASP A 112 27.21 18.12 -1.83
C ASP A 112 25.82 18.76 -1.98
N GLY A 113 24.77 17.96 -2.13
CA GLY A 113 23.40 18.43 -2.27
C GLY A 113 23.00 18.85 -3.71
N ALA A 114 23.93 18.79 -4.67
CA ALA A 114 23.63 19.05 -6.07
C ALA A 114 22.79 17.89 -6.67
N PRO A 115 21.84 18.17 -7.58
CA PRO A 115 21.18 17.10 -8.32
C PRO A 115 22.21 16.38 -9.17
N VAL A 116 22.16 15.03 -9.19
CA VAL A 116 23.01 14.24 -10.08
C VAL A 116 22.67 14.65 -11.50
N GLN A 117 23.62 15.28 -12.21
CA GLN A 117 23.44 15.68 -13.59
C GLN A 117 23.47 14.45 -14.48
N GLU A 118 22.34 14.08 -15.02
CA GLU A 118 22.25 13.10 -16.10
C GLU A 118 22.15 13.81 -17.45
N ASN A 119 23.09 13.49 -18.30
CA ASN A 119 23.22 14.04 -19.63
C ASN A 119 22.45 13.22 -20.68
N THR A 120 21.23 12.77 -20.35
CA THR A 120 20.41 11.93 -21.21
C THR A 120 19.04 12.53 -21.47
N ALA A 121 18.50 12.28 -22.65
CA ALA A 121 17.22 12.83 -23.11
C ALA A 121 16.02 12.41 -22.24
N LEU A 122 16.08 11.25 -21.57
CA LEU A 122 15.06 10.76 -20.64
C LEU A 122 15.73 10.19 -19.39
N LYS A 123 15.35 10.71 -18.22
CA LYS A 123 15.85 10.21 -16.92
C LYS A 123 15.10 8.96 -16.51
N GLU A 124 15.81 7.91 -16.12
CA GLU A 124 15.17 6.72 -15.60
C GLU A 124 14.57 6.96 -14.21
N ALA A 125 13.41 6.37 -13.99
CA ALA A 125 12.69 6.49 -12.75
C ALA A 125 11.98 5.19 -12.37
N VAL A 126 11.77 5.00 -11.08
CA VAL A 126 10.95 3.92 -10.54
C VAL A 126 9.68 4.47 -9.90
N LEU A 127 8.57 3.78 -10.08
CA LEU A 127 7.32 4.09 -9.41
C LEU A 127 7.26 3.33 -8.08
N TYR A 128 7.38 4.03 -6.97
CA TYR A 128 7.28 3.44 -5.64
C TYR A 128 5.84 3.42 -5.17
N PHE A 129 5.32 2.22 -4.91
CA PHE A 129 3.99 1.99 -4.35
C PHE A 129 4.11 1.63 -2.85
N PRO A 130 3.96 2.58 -1.92
CA PRO A 130 4.18 2.34 -0.49
C PRO A 130 3.08 1.51 0.16
N GLY A 131 1.88 1.43 -0.43
CA GLY A 131 0.72 0.76 0.13
C GLY A 131 0.29 1.32 1.49
N CYS A 132 -0.63 0.61 2.17
CA CYS A 132 -1.11 1.03 3.49
C CYS A 132 -0.04 0.90 4.58
N GLY A 133 0.78 -0.15 4.52
CA GLY A 133 1.84 -0.42 5.49
C GLY A 133 2.85 0.72 5.56
N GLY A 134 3.48 1.05 4.44
CA GLY A 134 4.52 2.07 4.36
C GLY A 134 3.99 3.50 4.37
N SER A 135 2.74 3.73 3.95
CA SER A 135 2.20 5.09 3.90
C SER A 135 1.43 5.52 5.14
N LEU A 136 0.61 4.64 5.72
CA LEU A 136 -0.34 5.00 6.77
C LEU A 136 0.03 4.44 8.14
N LEU A 137 0.47 3.17 8.20
CA LEU A 137 0.72 2.49 9.46
C LEU A 137 2.13 2.76 9.98
N SER A 138 3.14 2.69 9.13
CA SER A 138 4.54 2.92 9.49
C SER A 138 5.25 3.75 8.43
N ARG A 139 5.13 5.08 8.53
CA ARG A 139 5.83 6.00 7.61
C ARG A 139 7.35 5.80 7.58
N THR A 140 7.94 5.31 8.67
CA THR A 140 9.38 5.02 8.74
C THR A 140 9.77 3.99 7.70
N ILE A 141 8.98 2.92 7.51
CA ILE A 141 9.20 1.92 6.46
C ILE A 141 9.13 2.59 5.09
N GLY A 142 8.11 3.42 4.84
CA GLY A 142 7.95 4.13 3.58
C GLY A 142 9.11 5.08 3.27
N LEU A 143 9.57 5.85 4.27
CA LEU A 143 10.71 6.76 4.13
C LEU A 143 12.02 6.00 3.93
N SER A 144 12.23 4.89 4.64
CA SER A 144 13.43 4.07 4.48
C SER A 144 13.51 3.44 3.10
N ALA A 145 12.40 2.91 2.59
CA ALA A 145 12.32 2.37 1.24
C ALA A 145 12.59 3.45 0.18
N LEU A 146 11.97 4.63 0.32
CA LEU A 146 12.25 5.77 -0.55
C LEU A 146 13.74 6.16 -0.50
N GLY A 147 14.32 6.25 0.69
CA GLY A 147 15.74 6.57 0.88
C GLY A 147 16.68 5.54 0.27
N LEU A 148 16.35 4.25 0.37
CA LEU A 148 17.10 3.17 -0.28
C LEU A 148 17.06 3.30 -1.80
N LEU A 149 15.88 3.49 -2.38
CA LEU A 149 15.70 3.65 -3.82
C LEU A 149 16.46 4.87 -4.36
N LEU A 150 16.42 6.00 -3.66
CA LEU A 150 17.18 7.20 -4.06
C LEU A 150 18.69 6.98 -4.01
N ARG A 151 19.19 6.12 -3.11
CA ARG A 151 20.61 5.78 -3.03
C ARG A 151 21.10 4.92 -4.21
N THR A 152 20.23 4.27 -4.94
CA THR A 152 20.62 3.57 -6.19
C THR A 152 20.87 4.52 -7.36
N GLY A 153 20.64 5.83 -7.19
CA GLY A 153 20.86 6.84 -8.21
C GLY A 153 19.69 7.05 -9.17
N VAL A 154 18.58 6.35 -8.98
CA VAL A 154 17.38 6.50 -9.82
C VAL A 154 16.38 7.49 -9.20
N ALA A 155 15.63 8.19 -10.06
CA ALA A 155 14.52 9.00 -9.61
C ALA A 155 13.36 8.12 -9.11
N VAL A 156 12.68 8.58 -8.07
CA VAL A 156 11.55 7.85 -7.47
C VAL A 156 10.29 8.68 -7.58
N ILE A 157 9.25 8.08 -8.12
CA ILE A 157 7.94 8.69 -8.30
C ILE A 157 6.96 8.01 -7.35
N LEU A 158 6.16 8.77 -6.63
CA LEU A 158 5.06 8.27 -5.83
C LEU A 158 3.73 8.60 -6.49
N PRO A 159 2.67 7.78 -6.30
CA PRO A 159 1.31 8.19 -6.61
C PRO A 159 0.95 9.48 -5.86
N GLU A 160 0.20 10.38 -6.46
CA GLU A 160 -0.14 11.69 -5.85
C GLU A 160 -1.01 11.55 -4.60
N ALA A 161 -1.78 10.47 -4.51
CA ALA A 161 -2.63 10.16 -3.38
C ALA A 161 -2.46 8.71 -2.92
N HIS A 162 -2.93 8.42 -1.70
CA HIS A 162 -2.90 7.06 -1.18
C HIS A 162 -3.70 6.09 -2.06
N LEU A 163 -3.04 5.00 -2.46
CA LEU A 163 -3.65 3.88 -3.16
C LEU A 163 -3.56 2.63 -2.29
N CYS A 164 -4.65 1.88 -2.24
CA CYS A 164 -4.69 0.58 -1.56
C CYS A 164 -4.49 -0.54 -2.58
N CYS A 165 -3.58 -1.48 -2.33
CA CYS A 165 -3.37 -2.63 -3.21
C CYS A 165 -4.59 -3.56 -3.36
N GLY A 166 -5.61 -3.40 -2.50
CA GLY A 166 -6.83 -4.21 -2.55
C GLY A 166 -6.70 -5.61 -1.95
N TYR A 167 -5.53 -6.06 -1.56
CA TYR A 167 -5.35 -7.42 -1.02
C TYR A 167 -6.28 -7.75 0.17
N PRO A 168 -6.60 -6.84 1.11
CA PRO A 168 -7.59 -7.10 2.15
C PRO A 168 -9.00 -7.40 1.61
N LEU A 169 -9.36 -6.83 0.46
CA LEU A 169 -10.64 -7.12 -0.21
C LEU A 169 -10.62 -8.54 -0.79
N LEU A 170 -9.58 -8.85 -1.55
CA LEU A 170 -9.36 -10.17 -2.13
C LEU A 170 -9.35 -11.25 -1.05
N SER A 171 -8.57 -11.05 0.02
CA SER A 171 -8.46 -12.01 1.13
C SER A 171 -9.75 -12.19 1.93
N SER A 172 -10.71 -11.28 1.80
CA SER A 172 -12.02 -11.38 2.45
C SER A 172 -13.13 -11.92 1.53
N GLY A 173 -12.82 -12.25 0.26
CA GLY A 173 -13.78 -12.72 -0.74
C GLY A 173 -14.61 -11.60 -1.38
N ALA A 174 -14.20 -10.34 -1.23
CA ALA A 174 -14.92 -9.17 -1.79
C ALA A 174 -14.42 -8.85 -3.21
N ASP A 175 -14.63 -9.77 -4.15
CA ASP A 175 -14.04 -9.73 -5.49
C ASP A 175 -14.53 -8.55 -6.34
N ALA A 176 -15.81 -8.21 -6.27
CA ALA A 176 -16.37 -7.06 -6.98
C ALA A 176 -15.73 -5.73 -6.51
N GLN A 177 -15.53 -5.58 -5.20
CA GLN A 177 -14.85 -4.42 -4.60
C GLN A 177 -13.37 -4.41 -4.97
N PHE A 178 -12.72 -5.58 -5.01
CA PHE A 178 -11.34 -5.72 -5.47
C PHE A 178 -11.20 -5.26 -6.92
N ALA A 179 -12.03 -5.77 -7.83
CA ALA A 179 -12.01 -5.39 -9.24
C ALA A 179 -12.21 -3.87 -9.43
N SER A 180 -13.19 -3.27 -8.71
CA SER A 180 -13.42 -1.84 -8.74
C SER A 180 -12.22 -1.03 -8.24
N ASN A 181 -11.55 -1.50 -7.18
CA ASN A 181 -10.34 -0.87 -6.65
C ASN A 181 -9.18 -0.97 -7.65
N MET A 182 -9.00 -2.12 -8.30
CA MET A 182 -7.97 -2.32 -9.33
C MET A 182 -8.16 -1.40 -10.53
N ALA A 183 -9.38 -1.27 -11.04
CA ALA A 183 -9.67 -0.35 -12.14
C ALA A 183 -9.31 1.11 -11.80
N ARG A 184 -9.54 1.52 -10.57
CA ARG A 184 -9.18 2.85 -10.06
C ARG A 184 -7.67 3.02 -9.91
N ASN A 185 -7.00 2.03 -9.34
CA ASN A 185 -5.54 2.02 -9.21
C ASN A 185 -4.87 2.10 -10.58
N LYS A 186 -5.36 1.34 -11.57
CA LYS A 186 -4.85 1.38 -12.93
C LYS A 186 -4.86 2.79 -13.50
N LYS A 187 -6.00 3.48 -13.41
CA LYS A 187 -6.11 4.88 -13.88
C LYS A 187 -5.16 5.82 -13.14
N ALA A 188 -5.07 5.71 -11.82
CA ALA A 188 -4.22 6.58 -11.01
C ALA A 188 -2.73 6.36 -11.30
N LEU A 189 -2.30 5.10 -11.45
CA LEU A 189 -0.92 4.76 -11.78
C LEU A 189 -0.56 5.18 -13.21
N GLN A 190 -1.46 4.98 -14.18
CA GLN A 190 -1.29 5.47 -15.55
C GLN A 190 -1.15 7.00 -15.60
N ALA A 191 -1.99 7.73 -14.84
CA ALA A 191 -1.89 9.18 -14.75
C ALA A 191 -0.56 9.63 -14.12
N THR A 192 -0.11 8.95 -13.07
CA THR A 192 1.19 9.20 -12.42
C THR A 192 2.34 8.99 -13.38
N ILE A 193 2.35 7.87 -14.13
CA ILE A 193 3.37 7.56 -15.14
C ILE A 193 3.37 8.59 -16.27
N ALA A 194 2.18 8.92 -16.81
CA ALA A 194 2.05 9.91 -17.86
C ALA A 194 2.53 11.31 -17.41
N GLY A 195 2.24 11.69 -16.16
CA GLY A 195 2.74 12.91 -15.55
C GLY A 195 4.26 12.95 -15.44
N ALA A 196 4.88 11.82 -15.11
CA ALA A 196 6.33 11.69 -15.05
C ALA A 196 6.96 11.75 -16.45
N THR A 197 6.38 11.08 -17.43
CA THR A 197 6.85 11.10 -18.83
C THR A 197 6.83 12.52 -19.41
N LYS A 198 5.78 13.29 -19.14
CA LYS A 198 5.71 14.71 -19.54
C LYS A 198 6.82 15.58 -18.92
N ARG A 199 7.37 15.16 -17.78
CA ARG A 199 8.48 15.82 -17.07
C ARG A 199 9.86 15.28 -17.47
N GLY A 200 9.95 14.43 -18.53
CA GLY A 200 11.19 13.85 -19.02
C GLY A 200 11.68 12.63 -18.24
N PHE A 201 10.80 11.90 -17.55
CA PHE A 201 11.15 10.67 -16.86
C PHE A 201 10.58 9.44 -17.57
N ARG A 202 11.37 8.38 -17.69
CA ARG A 202 10.96 7.08 -18.17
C ARG A 202 10.82 6.13 -16.99
N VAL A 203 9.60 5.71 -16.71
CA VAL A 203 9.33 4.74 -15.63
C VAL A 203 9.62 3.34 -16.14
N THR A 204 10.55 2.65 -15.47
CA THR A 204 11.01 1.30 -15.85
C THR A 204 10.51 0.22 -14.91
N HIS A 205 10.30 0.55 -13.65
CA HIS A 205 9.91 -0.41 -12.62
C HIS A 205 8.80 0.16 -11.73
N ILE A 206 7.95 -0.75 -11.22
CA ILE A 206 7.09 -0.48 -10.07
C ILE A 206 7.65 -1.25 -8.87
N VAL A 207 7.86 -0.56 -7.75
CA VAL A 207 8.50 -1.14 -6.57
C VAL A 207 7.52 -1.13 -5.39
N THR A 208 7.40 -2.25 -4.70
CA THR A 208 6.62 -2.40 -3.47
C THR A 208 7.53 -2.75 -2.29
N ALA A 209 7.10 -2.42 -1.06
CA ALA A 209 7.81 -2.78 0.17
C ALA A 209 6.92 -3.63 1.11
N CYS A 210 5.95 -4.36 0.54
CA CYS A 210 5.01 -5.16 1.32
C CYS A 210 4.51 -6.33 0.47
N GLY A 211 4.62 -7.56 0.98
CA GLY A 211 4.22 -8.78 0.27
C GLY A 211 2.75 -8.80 -0.18
N SER A 212 1.83 -8.26 0.62
CA SER A 212 0.42 -8.13 0.21
C SER A 212 0.26 -7.11 -0.92
N CYS A 213 1.07 -6.04 -0.93
CA CYS A 213 1.05 -5.07 -2.02
C CYS A 213 1.65 -5.66 -3.29
N ARG A 214 2.69 -6.49 -3.17
CA ARG A 214 3.24 -7.23 -4.29
C ARG A 214 2.16 -8.06 -4.99
N GLU A 215 1.47 -8.90 -4.27
CA GLU A 215 0.37 -9.73 -4.79
C GLU A 215 -0.73 -8.88 -5.46
N GLY A 216 -1.16 -7.79 -4.82
CA GLY A 216 -2.17 -6.90 -5.38
C GLY A 216 -1.72 -6.20 -6.66
N ILE A 217 -0.46 -5.78 -6.75
CA ILE A 217 0.09 -5.13 -7.94
C ILE A 217 0.36 -6.13 -9.07
N GLU A 218 0.79 -7.36 -8.77
CA GLU A 218 0.94 -8.41 -9.78
C GLU A 218 -0.38 -8.70 -10.49
N ARG A 219 -1.50 -8.71 -9.75
CA ARG A 219 -2.86 -8.89 -10.32
C ARG A 219 -3.35 -7.67 -11.14
N LEU A 220 -2.69 -6.53 -11.04
CA LEU A 220 -2.97 -5.36 -11.87
C LEU A 220 -2.34 -5.48 -13.26
N GLU A 221 -1.47 -6.47 -13.49
CA GLU A 221 -0.70 -6.66 -14.71
C GLU A 221 0.12 -5.39 -15.05
N PRO A 222 1.24 -5.14 -14.33
CA PRO A 222 2.03 -3.92 -14.47
C PRO A 222 2.42 -3.54 -15.89
N SER A 223 2.64 -4.53 -16.76
CA SER A 223 2.93 -4.33 -18.19
C SER A 223 1.86 -3.51 -18.93
N THR A 224 0.61 -3.58 -18.46
CA THR A 224 -0.52 -2.85 -19.10
C THR A 224 -0.59 -1.38 -18.69
N LEU A 225 0.24 -0.92 -17.76
CA LEU A 225 0.22 0.45 -17.24
C LEU A 225 0.88 1.45 -18.20
N LEU A 226 1.81 1.00 -19.04
CA LEU A 226 2.54 1.88 -19.98
C LEU A 226 1.80 2.18 -21.29
N GLY A 227 0.67 1.51 -21.55
CA GLY A 227 -0.06 1.65 -22.81
C GLY A 227 0.63 0.97 -24.00
N GLU A 228 0.02 1.06 -25.18
CA GLU A 228 0.55 0.52 -26.43
C GLU A 228 1.83 1.29 -26.83
N GLY A 229 2.94 0.57 -27.05
CA GLY A 229 4.24 1.16 -27.42
C GLY A 229 5.11 1.57 -26.23
N GLY A 230 4.64 1.49 -25.00
CA GLY A 230 5.48 1.60 -23.80
C GLY A 230 6.34 0.35 -23.62
N GLY A 231 7.57 0.50 -23.12
CA GLY A 231 8.43 -0.64 -22.76
C GLY A 231 7.80 -1.54 -21.70
N GLN A 232 8.50 -2.58 -21.29
CA GLN A 232 8.03 -3.46 -20.23
C GLN A 232 8.23 -2.82 -18.84
N LEU A 233 7.14 -2.66 -18.09
CA LEU A 233 7.21 -2.26 -16.68
C LEU A 233 7.39 -3.51 -15.81
N VAL A 234 8.51 -3.57 -15.11
CA VAL A 234 8.85 -4.71 -14.24
C VAL A 234 8.41 -4.41 -12.81
N HIS A 235 7.81 -5.40 -12.15
CA HIS A 235 7.47 -5.29 -10.73
C HIS A 235 8.57 -5.93 -9.88
N LEU A 236 9.06 -5.17 -8.90
CA LEU A 236 10.08 -5.59 -7.94
C LEU A 236 9.61 -5.37 -6.50
N ASP A 237 10.11 -6.18 -5.59
CA ASP A 237 10.10 -5.86 -4.15
C ASP A 237 11.33 -5.02 -3.81
N VAL A 238 11.23 -4.14 -2.82
CA VAL A 238 12.33 -3.26 -2.40
C VAL A 238 13.58 -4.03 -1.93
N MET A 239 13.44 -5.32 -1.63
CA MET A 239 14.54 -6.20 -1.22
C MET A 239 15.16 -6.98 -2.39
N GLN A 240 14.67 -6.82 -3.61
CA GLN A 240 15.21 -7.40 -4.84
C GLN A 240 16.09 -6.43 -5.58
#